data_a75ee14aaccc0af7a6d33ed21ac77daa
#
_entry.id   a75ee14aaccc0af7a6d33ed21ac77daa
#
_cell.length_a   1.000
_cell.length_b   1.000
_cell.length_c   1.000
_cell.angle_alpha   90.00
_cell.angle_beta   90.00
_cell.angle_gamma   90.00
#
_symmetry.space_group_name_H-M   'P 1'
#
loop_
_entity.id
_entity.type
_entity.pdbx_description
1 polymer ?
#
loop_
_entity_poly.entity_id
_entity_poly.type
_entity_poly.pdbx_seq_one_letter_code
_entity_poly.pdbx_strand_id
1 'polypeptide(L)'
;ISSDIVSVNVPDLIDPNEIITDASCFGSCDGAIALAPTGGSGVFTFAWSNGPTSSNNTGLCAGDYTVTISDGAGCDSITTFTIDQPSEITLDSTVVDASCSGICDGSIAIIASGGAGGYSFNWSPVPGNGNGLSLASGLCAGTYFLTVTDANGCTTLDTFNIGQPAAIVQNAVTVNGATCGVCDGSIIPTITGGAGGFTYAWSTGATSDTLGSLCFGFYDVTITDASG
;
A
#
# COMPACT_ATOMS: atom_id res chain seq x y z
N ILE A 1 -16.36 -45.79 72.36
CA ILE A 1 -15.75 -44.61 71.77
C ILE A 1 -16.15 -44.65 70.30
N SER A 2 -17.08 -43.81 69.87
CA SER A 2 -17.45 -43.58 68.48
C SER A 2 -16.54 -42.47 67.92
N SER A 3 -15.80 -42.72 66.84
CA SER A 3 -15.05 -41.71 66.10
C SER A 3 -15.86 -41.32 64.86
N ASP A 4 -16.44 -40.12 64.88
CA ASP A 4 -17.02 -39.53 63.69
C ASP A 4 -15.91 -38.97 62.79
N ILE A 5 -15.87 -39.43 61.53
CA ILE A 5 -15.01 -38.83 60.50
C ILE A 5 -15.76 -37.63 59.95
N VAL A 6 -15.32 -36.43 60.30
CA VAL A 6 -15.81 -35.19 59.69
C VAL A 6 -14.94 -34.87 58.49
N SER A 7 -15.49 -34.98 57.27
CA SER A 7 -14.83 -34.52 56.04
C SER A 7 -15.13 -33.03 55.83
N VAL A 8 -14.10 -32.24 55.66
CA VAL A 8 -14.21 -30.87 55.17
C VAL A 8 -14.08 -30.91 53.63
N ASN A 9 -15.18 -30.67 52.94
CA ASN A 9 -15.14 -30.56 51.49
C ASN A 9 -14.59 -29.15 51.12
N VAL A 10 -13.50 -29.13 50.40
CA VAL A 10 -13.00 -27.92 49.77
C VAL A 10 -13.62 -27.83 48.38
N PRO A 11 -14.30 -26.74 48.00
CA PRO A 11 -14.80 -26.57 46.64
C PRO A 11 -13.67 -26.65 45.61
N ASP A 12 -13.97 -27.18 44.43
CA ASP A 12 -13.04 -27.17 43.32
C ASP A 12 -12.69 -25.69 42.96
N LEU A 13 -11.47 -25.47 42.47
CA LEU A 13 -11.05 -24.14 41.96
C LEU A 13 -11.94 -23.71 40.82
N ILE A 14 -12.20 -22.39 40.73
CA ILE A 14 -12.92 -21.83 39.61
C ILE A 14 -12.01 -21.82 38.36
N ASP A 15 -12.41 -22.57 37.33
CA ASP A 15 -11.78 -22.60 36.01
C ASP A 15 -12.60 -21.69 35.05
N PRO A 16 -12.03 -20.67 34.44
CA PRO A 16 -12.77 -19.74 33.58
C PRO A 16 -13.33 -20.36 32.30
N ASN A 17 -12.73 -21.43 31.76
CA ASN A 17 -13.11 -22.05 30.49
C ASN A 17 -13.35 -21.00 29.40
N GLU A 18 -12.29 -20.28 29.05
CA GLU A 18 -12.36 -19.15 28.12
C GLU A 18 -12.35 -19.58 26.66
N ILE A 19 -13.03 -18.79 25.84
CA ILE A 19 -12.87 -18.73 24.37
C ILE A 19 -12.49 -17.32 24.03
N ILE A 20 -11.29 -17.14 23.47
CA ILE A 20 -10.75 -15.84 23.04
C ILE A 20 -10.90 -15.74 21.53
N THR A 21 -11.38 -14.59 21.08
CA THR A 21 -11.39 -14.17 19.68
C THR A 21 -10.57 -12.89 19.58
N ASP A 22 -9.47 -12.95 18.86
CA ASP A 22 -8.59 -11.81 18.65
C ASP A 22 -9.21 -10.76 17.71
N ALA A 23 -8.65 -9.56 17.71
CA ALA A 23 -9.06 -8.51 16.79
C ALA A 23 -8.74 -8.90 15.34
N SER A 24 -9.69 -8.69 14.43
CA SER A 24 -9.58 -9.12 13.03
C SER A 24 -8.53 -8.33 12.24
N CYS A 25 -8.34 -7.04 12.59
CA CYS A 25 -7.44 -6.12 11.92
C CYS A 25 -6.61 -5.32 12.92
N PHE A 26 -5.48 -4.80 12.47
CA PHE A 26 -4.70 -3.82 13.24
C PHE A 26 -5.58 -2.62 13.62
N GLY A 27 -5.61 -2.31 14.91
CA GLY A 27 -6.40 -1.21 15.48
C GLY A 27 -7.91 -1.43 15.50
N SER A 28 -8.43 -2.60 15.08
CA SER A 28 -9.84 -2.91 15.27
C SER A 28 -10.15 -3.31 16.71
N CYS A 29 -11.39 -3.06 17.14
CA CYS A 29 -11.86 -3.42 18.46
C CYS A 29 -13.08 -4.35 18.31
N ASP A 30 -12.87 -5.48 17.67
CA ASP A 30 -13.89 -6.51 17.41
C ASP A 30 -13.54 -7.85 18.10
N GLY A 31 -12.50 -7.86 18.94
CA GLY A 31 -12.13 -8.99 19.77
C GLY A 31 -13.20 -9.31 20.83
N ALA A 32 -13.15 -10.53 21.36
CA ALA A 32 -14.10 -10.99 22.37
C ALA A 32 -13.49 -12.04 23.28
N ILE A 33 -13.96 -12.07 24.53
CA ILE A 33 -13.67 -13.12 25.51
C ILE A 33 -15.01 -13.65 26.01
N ALA A 34 -15.25 -14.96 25.84
CA ALA A 34 -16.42 -15.64 26.36
C ALA A 34 -15.98 -16.63 27.46
N LEU A 35 -16.62 -16.56 28.62
CA LEU A 35 -16.32 -17.41 29.78
C LEU A 35 -17.47 -18.38 30.03
N ALA A 36 -17.12 -19.64 30.33
CA ALA A 36 -18.04 -20.68 30.78
C ALA A 36 -17.50 -21.36 32.05
N PRO A 37 -17.42 -20.62 33.19
CA PRO A 37 -16.72 -21.11 34.37
C PRO A 37 -17.27 -22.42 34.92
N THR A 38 -16.37 -23.23 35.46
CA THR A 38 -16.67 -24.48 36.16
C THR A 38 -16.00 -24.50 37.54
N GLY A 39 -16.37 -25.46 38.39
CA GLY A 39 -15.91 -25.51 39.77
C GLY A 39 -16.70 -24.59 40.71
N GLY A 40 -16.11 -24.20 41.83
CA GLY A 40 -16.74 -23.38 42.86
C GLY A 40 -18.13 -23.84 43.29
N SER A 41 -18.99 -22.93 43.69
CA SER A 41 -20.38 -23.19 44.10
C SER A 41 -21.39 -23.21 42.94
N GLY A 42 -20.96 -22.96 41.69
CA GLY A 42 -21.76 -23.03 40.46
C GLY A 42 -22.59 -21.78 40.12
N VAL A 43 -22.63 -20.75 40.94
CA VAL A 43 -23.28 -19.45 40.62
C VAL A 43 -22.20 -18.38 40.52
N PHE A 44 -21.97 -17.84 39.32
CA PHE A 44 -20.86 -16.92 39.07
C PHE A 44 -21.32 -15.48 38.79
N THR A 45 -20.52 -14.54 39.28
CA THR A 45 -20.56 -13.13 38.95
C THR A 45 -19.21 -12.68 38.38
N PHE A 46 -19.23 -11.65 37.53
CA PHE A 46 -18.04 -11.21 36.80
C PHE A 46 -17.81 -9.72 37.01
N ALA A 47 -16.55 -9.34 37.18
CA ALA A 47 -16.13 -7.94 37.21
C ALA A 47 -14.88 -7.77 36.33
N TRP A 48 -15.07 -7.21 35.15
CA TRP A 48 -14.00 -6.96 34.20
C TRP A 48 -13.32 -5.61 34.44
N SER A 49 -12.02 -5.53 34.17
CA SER A 49 -11.22 -4.29 34.30
C SER A 49 -11.73 -3.12 33.47
N ASN A 50 -12.40 -3.39 32.35
CA ASN A 50 -13.02 -2.39 31.46
C ASN A 50 -14.52 -2.12 31.75
N GLY A 51 -15.09 -2.72 32.80
CA GLY A 51 -16.39 -2.39 33.36
C GLY A 51 -17.54 -3.37 33.17
N PRO A 52 -17.63 -4.24 32.14
CA PRO A 52 -18.71 -5.22 32.01
C PRO A 52 -18.80 -6.18 33.21
N THR A 53 -20.03 -6.74 33.42
CA THR A 53 -20.30 -7.72 34.50
C THR A 53 -20.90 -9.02 33.96
N SER A 54 -20.88 -9.24 32.65
CA SER A 54 -21.35 -10.45 31.97
C SER A 54 -20.22 -11.46 31.77
N SER A 55 -20.55 -12.73 31.54
CA SER A 55 -19.60 -13.76 31.15
C SER A 55 -18.96 -13.50 29.78
N ASN A 56 -19.60 -12.67 28.93
CA ASN A 56 -19.10 -12.29 27.62
C ASN A 56 -18.64 -10.83 27.68
N ASN A 57 -17.41 -10.56 27.24
CA ASN A 57 -16.82 -9.26 27.05
C ASN A 57 -16.47 -9.11 25.57
N THR A 58 -17.08 -8.16 24.88
CA THR A 58 -17.01 -8.01 23.42
C THR A 58 -16.64 -6.59 23.03
N GLY A 59 -16.25 -6.39 21.77
CA GLY A 59 -15.82 -5.07 21.30
C GLY A 59 -14.46 -4.70 21.88
N LEU A 60 -13.58 -5.69 22.04
CA LEU A 60 -12.27 -5.53 22.67
C LEU A 60 -11.22 -5.16 21.63
N CYS A 61 -10.46 -4.12 21.92
CA CYS A 61 -9.23 -3.81 21.20
C CYS A 61 -8.11 -4.74 21.69
N ALA A 62 -6.99 -4.79 20.95
CA ALA A 62 -5.80 -5.49 21.42
C ALA A 62 -5.33 -4.95 22.76
N GLY A 63 -5.00 -5.85 23.69
CA GLY A 63 -4.58 -5.51 25.04
C GLY A 63 -5.02 -6.53 26.11
N ASP A 64 -4.71 -6.23 27.35
CA ASP A 64 -4.97 -7.10 28.48
C ASP A 64 -6.27 -6.76 29.21
N TYR A 65 -7.07 -7.78 29.50
CA TYR A 65 -8.34 -7.69 30.21
C TYR A 65 -8.35 -8.63 31.40
N THR A 66 -8.42 -8.04 32.60
CA THR A 66 -8.51 -8.80 33.84
C THR A 66 -9.96 -8.96 34.23
N VAL A 67 -10.33 -10.15 34.65
CA VAL A 67 -11.65 -10.45 35.23
C VAL A 67 -11.50 -11.03 36.63
N THR A 68 -12.35 -10.59 37.52
CA THR A 68 -12.62 -11.28 38.80
C THR A 68 -13.89 -12.07 38.62
N ILE A 69 -13.81 -13.40 38.81
CA ILE A 69 -14.93 -14.34 38.80
C ILE A 69 -15.18 -14.71 40.25
N SER A 70 -16.36 -14.37 40.77
CA SER A 70 -16.75 -14.70 42.16
C SER A 70 -17.88 -15.73 42.14
N ASP A 71 -17.80 -16.75 42.98
CA ASP A 71 -18.86 -17.71 43.15
C ASP A 71 -19.85 -17.28 44.28
N GLY A 72 -20.99 -18.01 44.38
CA GLY A 72 -22.00 -17.72 45.39
C GLY A 72 -21.57 -17.99 46.84
N ALA A 73 -20.45 -18.63 47.04
CA ALA A 73 -19.86 -18.90 48.37
C ALA A 73 -18.80 -17.86 48.77
N GLY A 74 -18.45 -16.92 47.89
CA GLY A 74 -17.48 -15.86 48.14
C GLY A 74 -16.03 -16.22 47.83
N CYS A 75 -15.80 -17.24 46.98
CA CYS A 75 -14.49 -17.53 46.42
C CYS A 75 -14.26 -16.74 45.14
N ASP A 76 -13.08 -16.15 45.00
CA ASP A 76 -12.70 -15.36 43.83
C ASP A 76 -11.58 -16.01 43.03
N SER A 77 -11.68 -15.96 41.71
CA SER A 77 -10.62 -16.26 40.75
C SER A 77 -10.33 -15.02 39.94
N ILE A 78 -9.08 -14.59 39.87
CA ILE A 78 -8.65 -13.40 39.11
C ILE A 78 -7.75 -13.88 37.98
N THR A 79 -8.14 -13.61 36.75
CA THR A 79 -7.41 -14.03 35.54
C THR A 79 -7.31 -12.86 34.56
N THR A 80 -6.17 -12.78 33.88
CA THR A 80 -5.95 -11.80 32.81
C THR A 80 -5.85 -12.54 31.48
N PHE A 81 -6.58 -12.06 30.49
CA PHE A 81 -6.57 -12.54 29.12
C PHE A 81 -6.05 -11.45 28.19
N THR A 82 -5.31 -11.83 27.17
CA THR A 82 -4.80 -10.91 26.16
C THR A 82 -5.60 -11.11 24.88
N ILE A 83 -6.05 -10.00 24.29
CA ILE A 83 -6.56 -9.94 22.92
C ILE A 83 -5.40 -9.52 22.04
N ASP A 84 -5.03 -10.33 21.06
CA ASP A 84 -4.03 -10.01 20.07
C ASP A 84 -4.64 -9.34 18.83
N GLN A 85 -3.81 -8.76 17.97
CA GLN A 85 -4.19 -8.22 16.66
C GLN A 85 -3.10 -8.51 15.63
N PRO A 86 -3.45 -8.60 14.33
CA PRO A 86 -2.45 -8.64 13.26
C PRO A 86 -1.58 -7.38 13.27
N SER A 87 -0.38 -7.47 12.69
CA SER A 87 0.43 -6.28 12.41
C SER A 87 -0.25 -5.39 11.36
N GLU A 88 0.11 -4.11 11.32
CA GLU A 88 -0.36 -3.18 10.29
C GLU A 88 0.08 -3.64 8.89
N ILE A 89 -0.79 -3.46 7.87
CA ILE A 89 -0.41 -3.67 6.48
C ILE A 89 0.49 -2.51 6.05
N THR A 90 1.73 -2.80 5.67
CA THR A 90 2.70 -1.83 5.17
C THR A 90 3.04 -2.10 3.71
N LEU A 91 3.29 -1.03 2.94
CA LEU A 91 3.57 -1.07 1.51
C LEU A 91 4.93 -0.47 1.23
N ASP A 92 5.81 -1.26 0.60
CA ASP A 92 7.01 -0.75 -0.07
C ASP A 92 6.71 -0.63 -1.56
N SER A 93 7.15 0.45 -2.20
CA SER A 93 6.84 0.72 -3.61
C SER A 93 8.06 1.10 -4.42
N THR A 94 8.04 0.71 -5.69
CA THR A 94 8.96 1.19 -6.73
C THR A 94 8.14 1.77 -7.86
N VAL A 95 8.35 3.06 -8.18
CA VAL A 95 7.66 3.79 -9.24
C VAL A 95 8.63 4.05 -10.37
N VAL A 96 8.20 3.78 -11.60
CA VAL A 96 8.93 4.12 -12.82
C VAL A 96 8.04 5.04 -13.65
N ASP A 97 8.53 6.22 -13.95
CA ASP A 97 7.83 7.21 -14.76
C ASP A 97 7.73 6.81 -16.23
N ALA A 98 6.83 7.43 -16.98
CA ALA A 98 6.72 7.25 -18.41
C ALA A 98 7.95 7.82 -19.12
N SER A 99 8.44 7.06 -20.13
CA SER A 99 9.68 7.39 -20.84
C SER A 99 9.58 8.68 -21.65
N CYS A 100 8.42 8.93 -22.27
CA CYS A 100 8.18 10.07 -23.13
C CYS A 100 6.84 10.74 -22.84
N SER A 101 6.70 11.99 -23.30
CA SER A 101 5.43 12.70 -23.25
C SER A 101 4.33 11.97 -24.03
N GLY A 102 3.24 11.64 -23.34
CA GLY A 102 2.08 10.95 -23.91
C GLY A 102 2.26 9.43 -24.14
N ILE A 103 3.39 8.86 -23.75
CA ILE A 103 3.59 7.40 -23.76
C ILE A 103 3.14 6.81 -22.41
N CYS A 104 2.48 5.67 -22.46
CA CYS A 104 1.98 4.99 -21.27
C CYS A 104 2.80 3.70 -21.04
N ASP A 105 4.03 3.85 -20.59
CA ASP A 105 4.96 2.75 -20.29
C ASP A 105 5.49 2.79 -18.85
N GLY A 106 4.94 3.67 -18.03
CA GLY A 106 5.23 3.74 -16.61
C GLY A 106 4.78 2.49 -15.85
N SER A 107 5.32 2.28 -14.65
CA SER A 107 4.96 1.14 -13.81
C SER A 107 5.07 1.44 -12.32
N ILE A 108 4.29 0.70 -11.51
CA ILE A 108 4.33 0.71 -10.05
C ILE A 108 4.39 -0.73 -9.58
N ALA A 109 5.44 -1.08 -8.83
CA ALA A 109 5.57 -2.38 -8.18
C ALA A 109 5.39 -2.20 -6.67
N ILE A 110 4.58 -3.06 -6.04
CA ILE A 110 4.25 -3.03 -4.62
C ILE A 110 4.70 -4.31 -3.94
N ILE A 111 5.32 -4.16 -2.78
CA ILE A 111 5.57 -5.25 -1.83
C ILE A 111 4.75 -4.95 -0.58
N ALA A 112 3.71 -5.76 -0.34
CA ALA A 112 2.88 -5.66 0.85
C ALA A 112 3.40 -6.61 1.93
N SER A 113 3.36 -6.17 3.20
CA SER A 113 3.72 -6.97 4.37
C SER A 113 2.81 -6.64 5.54
N GLY A 114 2.77 -7.51 6.57
CA GLY A 114 1.86 -7.37 7.71
C GLY A 114 0.45 -7.91 7.43
N GLY A 115 -0.52 -7.54 8.27
CA GLY A 115 -1.88 -8.09 8.22
C GLY A 115 -1.92 -9.61 8.29
N ALA A 116 -2.98 -10.19 7.73
CA ALA A 116 -3.16 -11.65 7.62
C ALA A 116 -2.52 -12.25 6.35
N GLY A 117 -1.82 -11.46 5.51
CA GLY A 117 -1.31 -11.90 4.22
C GLY A 117 -2.40 -12.14 3.17
N GLY A 118 -2.06 -12.83 2.07
CA GLY A 118 -3.06 -13.15 1.04
C GLY A 118 -3.64 -11.92 0.33
N TYR A 119 -2.80 -10.95 0.00
CA TYR A 119 -3.20 -9.63 -0.48
C TYR A 119 -3.87 -9.64 -1.84
N SER A 120 -4.91 -8.83 -1.97
CA SER A 120 -5.51 -8.40 -3.23
C SER A 120 -5.29 -6.91 -3.46
N PHE A 121 -5.15 -6.51 -4.73
CA PHE A 121 -4.79 -5.15 -5.12
C PHE A 121 -5.89 -4.57 -6.00
N ASN A 122 -6.39 -3.40 -5.67
CA ASN A 122 -7.39 -2.70 -6.46
C ASN A 122 -6.87 -1.31 -6.83
N TRP A 123 -6.66 -1.11 -8.13
CA TRP A 123 -6.10 0.11 -8.71
C TRP A 123 -7.18 1.02 -9.29
N SER A 124 -7.05 2.31 -9.09
CA SER A 124 -7.89 3.32 -9.71
C SER A 124 -7.06 4.56 -10.13
N PRO A 125 -7.07 4.98 -11.41
CA PRO A 125 -7.73 4.29 -12.54
C PRO A 125 -7.15 2.90 -12.81
N VAL A 126 -7.90 2.08 -13.53
CA VAL A 126 -7.46 0.72 -13.89
C VAL A 126 -6.21 0.83 -14.78
N PRO A 127 -5.10 0.16 -14.44
CA PRO A 127 -3.86 0.19 -15.23
C PRO A 127 -4.03 -0.52 -16.58
N GLY A 128 -3.18 -0.20 -17.52
CA GLY A 128 -3.12 -0.88 -18.82
C GLY A 128 -2.89 -2.39 -18.68
N ASN A 129 -2.04 -2.80 -17.72
CA ASN A 129 -1.80 -4.18 -17.33
C ASN A 129 -1.63 -4.30 -15.83
N GLY A 130 -1.91 -5.49 -15.26
CA GLY A 130 -1.67 -5.78 -13.85
C GLY A 130 -2.80 -5.36 -12.92
N ASN A 131 -4.02 -5.14 -13.42
CA ASN A 131 -5.17 -4.95 -12.56
C ASN A 131 -5.37 -6.18 -11.65
N GLY A 132 -5.52 -5.95 -10.35
CA GLY A 132 -5.58 -7.03 -9.35
C GLY A 132 -4.23 -7.60 -8.91
N LEU A 133 -3.12 -7.13 -9.47
CA LEU A 133 -1.76 -7.59 -9.17
C LEU A 133 -0.95 -6.52 -8.42
N SER A 134 0.12 -6.96 -7.76
CA SER A 134 1.10 -6.07 -7.09
C SER A 134 1.97 -5.26 -8.06
N LEU A 135 1.99 -5.62 -9.34
CA LEU A 135 2.67 -4.89 -10.40
C LEU A 135 1.64 -4.34 -11.38
N ALA A 136 1.50 -3.02 -11.41
CA ALA A 136 0.75 -2.28 -12.42
C ALA A 136 1.74 -1.74 -13.48
N SER A 137 1.41 -1.88 -14.77
CA SER A 137 2.24 -1.38 -15.87
C SER A 137 1.39 -0.86 -17.03
N GLY A 138 2.04 -0.21 -17.99
CA GLY A 138 1.33 0.49 -19.06
C GLY A 138 0.63 1.73 -18.52
N LEU A 139 1.26 2.42 -17.55
CA LEU A 139 0.70 3.58 -16.88
C LEU A 139 1.08 4.85 -17.63
N CYS A 140 0.08 5.67 -17.91
CA CYS A 140 0.30 7.02 -18.41
C CYS A 140 0.67 7.95 -17.24
N ALA A 141 1.22 9.12 -17.54
CA ALA A 141 1.43 10.16 -16.52
C ALA A 141 0.11 10.52 -15.85
N GLY A 142 0.10 10.54 -14.51
CA GLY A 142 -1.11 10.79 -13.73
C GLY A 142 -1.03 10.23 -12.33
N THR A 143 -2.14 10.34 -11.61
CA THR A 143 -2.27 9.87 -10.23
C THR A 143 -3.03 8.54 -10.19
N TYR A 144 -2.50 7.58 -9.45
CA TYR A 144 -3.06 6.24 -9.26
C TYR A 144 -3.29 5.99 -7.78
N PHE A 145 -4.46 5.51 -7.44
CA PHE A 145 -4.84 5.11 -6.09
C PHE A 145 -4.82 3.59 -6.00
N LEU A 146 -4.28 3.07 -4.91
CA LEU A 146 -4.25 1.66 -4.63
C LEU A 146 -4.97 1.38 -3.32
N THR A 147 -5.85 0.37 -3.33
CA THR A 147 -6.37 -0.27 -2.12
C THR A 147 -5.81 -1.68 -2.06
N VAL A 148 -5.11 -2.00 -0.99
CA VAL A 148 -4.66 -3.36 -0.69
C VAL A 148 -5.54 -3.94 0.40
N THR A 149 -6.04 -5.15 0.19
CA THR A 149 -6.89 -5.89 1.13
C THR A 149 -6.24 -7.23 1.45
N ASP A 150 -6.13 -7.59 2.72
CA ASP A 150 -5.60 -8.87 3.17
C ASP A 150 -6.67 -9.98 3.24
N ALA A 151 -6.27 -11.17 3.70
CA ALA A 151 -7.17 -12.33 3.81
C ALA A 151 -8.30 -12.16 4.84
N ASN A 152 -8.12 -11.29 5.85
CA ASN A 152 -9.15 -10.97 6.84
C ASN A 152 -10.09 -9.83 6.39
N GLY A 153 -9.82 -9.21 5.23
CA GLY A 153 -10.58 -8.07 4.73
C GLY A 153 -10.08 -6.72 5.26
N CYS A 154 -8.95 -6.67 5.94
CA CYS A 154 -8.32 -5.43 6.39
C CYS A 154 -7.74 -4.68 5.20
N THR A 155 -7.87 -3.36 5.16
CA THR A 155 -7.47 -2.55 4.01
C THR A 155 -6.47 -1.46 4.37
N THR A 156 -5.55 -1.18 3.44
CA THR A 156 -4.73 0.04 3.43
C THR A 156 -4.81 0.71 2.06
N LEU A 157 -4.62 2.03 2.04
CA LEU A 157 -4.69 2.85 0.82
C LEU A 157 -3.38 3.59 0.63
N ASP A 158 -2.97 3.73 -0.63
CA ASP A 158 -1.83 4.55 -1.01
C ASP A 158 -2.09 5.28 -2.33
N THR A 159 -1.27 6.32 -2.62
CA THR A 159 -1.43 7.18 -3.78
C THR A 159 -0.08 7.37 -4.46
N PHE A 160 -0.02 7.09 -5.76
CA PHE A 160 1.18 7.17 -6.57
C PHE A 160 1.01 8.15 -7.72
N ASN A 161 2.09 8.83 -8.07
CA ASN A 161 2.13 9.72 -9.24
C ASN A 161 3.15 9.18 -10.24
N ILE A 162 2.70 8.97 -11.47
CA ILE A 162 3.55 8.68 -12.61
C ILE A 162 3.82 10.01 -13.32
N GLY A 163 5.09 10.39 -13.40
CA GLY A 163 5.55 11.52 -14.16
C GLY A 163 5.79 11.19 -15.63
N GLN A 164 6.09 12.22 -16.42
CA GLN A 164 6.60 12.09 -17.79
C GLN A 164 7.49 13.28 -18.13
N PRO A 165 8.44 13.16 -19.07
CA PRO A 165 9.15 14.31 -19.62
C PRO A 165 8.18 15.28 -20.31
N ALA A 166 8.55 16.56 -20.39
CA ALA A 166 7.80 17.51 -21.21
C ALA A 166 7.91 17.12 -22.69
N ALA A 167 6.90 17.43 -23.49
CA ALA A 167 6.97 17.21 -24.93
C ALA A 167 8.17 17.97 -25.55
N ILE A 168 8.80 17.36 -26.57
CA ILE A 168 9.81 18.06 -27.37
C ILE A 168 9.14 19.19 -28.10
N VAL A 169 9.63 20.40 -27.91
CA VAL A 169 9.13 21.62 -28.58
C VAL A 169 10.27 22.31 -29.31
N GLN A 170 10.09 22.52 -30.60
CA GLN A 170 10.95 23.39 -31.39
C GLN A 170 10.47 24.86 -31.21
N ASN A 171 11.23 25.65 -30.44
CA ASN A 171 10.86 27.03 -30.09
C ASN A 171 11.21 28.01 -31.19
N ALA A 172 12.39 27.84 -31.81
CA ALA A 172 12.86 28.70 -32.88
C ALA A 172 13.78 27.95 -33.83
N VAL A 173 13.90 28.49 -35.03
CA VAL A 173 14.89 28.04 -36.01
C VAL A 173 15.64 29.28 -36.46
N THR A 174 16.95 29.30 -36.23
CA THR A 174 17.79 30.36 -36.83
C THR A 174 18.23 29.87 -38.20
N VAL A 175 17.87 30.62 -39.21
CA VAL A 175 18.25 30.34 -40.61
C VAL A 175 19.14 31.49 -41.10
N ASN A 176 20.40 31.15 -41.44
CA ASN A 176 21.26 32.05 -42.18
C ASN A 176 21.16 31.66 -43.65
N GLY A 177 20.61 32.57 -44.46
CA GLY A 177 20.42 32.31 -45.88
C GLY A 177 21.73 32.16 -46.64
N ALA A 178 21.70 31.35 -47.71
CA ALA A 178 22.86 31.22 -48.63
C ALA A 178 23.09 32.48 -49.44
N THR A 179 24.35 32.81 -49.66
CA THR A 179 24.74 33.90 -50.57
C THR A 179 24.46 33.49 -52.03
N CYS A 180 24.08 34.45 -52.88
CA CYS A 180 23.74 34.17 -54.27
C CYS A 180 24.84 33.36 -54.99
N GLY A 181 24.51 32.15 -55.39
CA GLY A 181 25.44 31.23 -56.11
C GLY A 181 26.43 30.51 -55.20
N VAL A 182 26.35 30.61 -53.86
CA VAL A 182 27.22 29.97 -52.90
C VAL A 182 26.36 29.17 -51.90
N CYS A 183 26.77 27.93 -51.55
CA CYS A 183 26.07 27.10 -50.55
C CYS A 183 26.72 27.34 -49.17
N ASP A 184 26.51 28.53 -48.58
CA ASP A 184 27.03 28.96 -47.29
C ASP A 184 25.96 29.17 -46.22
N GLY A 185 24.73 28.74 -46.49
CA GLY A 185 23.61 28.82 -45.54
C GLY A 185 23.75 27.87 -44.36
N SER A 186 23.02 28.17 -43.27
CA SER A 186 22.91 27.28 -42.10
C SER A 186 21.56 27.31 -41.43
N ILE A 187 21.19 26.21 -40.77
CA ILE A 187 19.98 26.05 -39.99
C ILE A 187 20.35 25.58 -38.60
N ILE A 188 19.83 26.23 -37.56
CA ILE A 188 20.07 25.91 -36.15
C ILE A 188 18.70 25.85 -35.45
N PRO A 189 18.15 24.66 -35.16
CA PRO A 189 16.92 24.54 -34.37
C PRO A 189 17.19 24.76 -32.89
N THR A 190 16.30 25.44 -32.18
CA THR A 190 16.30 25.58 -30.72
C THR A 190 15.21 24.67 -30.14
N ILE A 191 15.60 23.72 -29.33
CA ILE A 191 14.73 22.65 -28.81
C ILE A 191 14.64 22.77 -27.29
N THR A 192 13.45 22.53 -26.76
CA THR A 192 13.19 22.40 -25.32
C THR A 192 12.26 21.20 -25.06
N GLY A 193 12.16 20.77 -23.79
CA GLY A 193 11.38 19.58 -23.42
C GLY A 193 12.16 18.28 -23.64
N GLY A 194 11.44 17.18 -23.77
CA GLY A 194 12.01 15.85 -23.88
C GLY A 194 12.80 15.42 -22.65
N ALA A 195 13.41 14.24 -22.75
CA ALA A 195 14.33 13.69 -21.74
C ALA A 195 15.77 14.20 -21.89
N GLY A 196 16.02 15.14 -22.81
CA GLY A 196 17.36 15.63 -23.16
C GLY A 196 18.12 14.67 -24.07
N GLY A 197 19.42 14.93 -24.28
CA GLY A 197 20.26 14.07 -25.10
C GLY A 197 19.80 13.99 -26.56
N PHE A 198 19.46 15.12 -27.19
CA PHE A 198 18.89 15.15 -28.53
C PHE A 198 19.82 14.64 -29.61
N THR A 199 19.26 13.86 -30.50
CA THR A 199 19.86 13.41 -31.76
C THR A 199 19.09 14.03 -32.93
N TYR A 200 19.79 14.27 -34.04
CA TYR A 200 19.27 14.94 -35.22
C TYR A 200 19.46 14.04 -36.44
N ALA A 201 18.43 13.91 -37.25
CA ALA A 201 18.50 13.25 -38.56
C ALA A 201 17.95 14.17 -39.62
N TRP A 202 18.83 14.76 -40.40
CA TRP A 202 18.48 15.71 -41.46
C TRP A 202 18.20 14.97 -42.79
N SER A 203 17.38 15.58 -43.62
CA SER A 203 17.10 15.07 -44.99
C SER A 203 18.35 14.96 -45.87
N THR A 204 19.45 15.62 -45.50
CA THR A 204 20.77 15.53 -46.14
C THR A 204 21.59 14.33 -45.66
N GLY A 205 21.16 13.62 -44.63
CA GLY A 205 21.92 12.57 -43.95
C GLY A 205 22.86 13.07 -42.83
N ALA A 206 22.93 14.38 -42.60
CA ALA A 206 23.70 14.94 -41.47
C ALA A 206 23.02 14.61 -40.14
N THR A 207 23.82 14.55 -39.04
CA THR A 207 23.37 14.21 -37.66
C THR A 207 23.77 15.29 -36.64
N SER A 208 24.31 16.43 -37.09
CA SER A 208 24.71 17.53 -36.21
C SER A 208 23.50 18.35 -35.78
N ASP A 209 23.59 19.04 -34.62
CA ASP A 209 22.59 19.97 -34.12
C ASP A 209 22.47 21.24 -35.01
N THR A 210 23.48 21.49 -35.81
CA THR A 210 23.58 22.58 -36.80
C THR A 210 23.81 21.99 -38.16
N LEU A 211 22.98 22.39 -39.13
CA LEU A 211 23.17 22.03 -40.53
C LEU A 211 23.75 23.22 -41.28
N GLY A 212 24.96 23.08 -41.82
CA GLY A 212 25.69 24.11 -42.54
C GLY A 212 25.94 23.75 -44.00
N SER A 213 26.59 24.70 -44.73
CA SER A 213 26.94 24.55 -46.14
C SER A 213 25.71 24.34 -47.05
N LEU A 214 24.62 25.05 -46.76
CA LEU A 214 23.33 24.85 -47.43
C LEU A 214 23.20 25.79 -48.65
N CYS A 215 22.82 25.16 -49.78
CA CYS A 215 22.33 25.87 -50.95
C CYS A 215 20.85 26.29 -50.73
N PHE A 216 20.28 27.03 -51.65
CA PHE A 216 18.86 27.32 -51.68
C PHE A 216 18.06 26.01 -51.78
N GLY A 217 17.13 25.75 -50.80
CA GLY A 217 16.33 24.55 -50.79
C GLY A 217 15.49 24.37 -49.52
N PHE A 218 14.80 23.25 -49.40
CA PHE A 218 14.04 22.81 -48.23
C PHE A 218 14.82 21.69 -47.52
N TYR A 219 14.82 21.75 -46.21
CA TYR A 219 15.55 20.78 -45.36
C TYR A 219 14.65 20.36 -44.21
N ASP A 220 14.46 19.05 -44.06
CA ASP A 220 13.72 18.46 -42.94
C ASP A 220 14.67 17.93 -41.90
N VAL A 221 14.26 17.97 -40.63
CA VAL A 221 14.98 17.38 -39.51
C VAL A 221 14.01 16.57 -38.65
N THR A 222 14.40 15.36 -38.31
CA THR A 222 13.80 14.57 -37.23
C THR A 222 14.67 14.72 -35.98
N ILE A 223 14.06 15.11 -34.88
CA ILE A 223 14.73 15.28 -33.59
C ILE A 223 14.19 14.25 -32.62
N THR A 224 15.07 13.50 -32.01
CA THR A 224 14.74 12.44 -31.06
C THR A 224 15.51 12.71 -29.77
N ASP A 225 14.89 12.51 -28.62
CA ASP A 225 15.57 12.62 -27.33
C ASP A 225 16.18 11.29 -26.88
N ALA A 226 16.75 11.25 -25.67
CA ALA A 226 17.41 10.07 -25.13
C ALA A 226 16.47 8.86 -24.88
N SER A 227 15.16 9.09 -24.88
CA SER A 227 14.15 8.06 -24.68
C SER A 227 13.65 7.40 -25.99
N GLY A 228 13.96 8.02 -27.14
CA GLY A 228 13.59 7.52 -28.49
C GLY A 228 12.28 8.15 -28.99
#